data_40aac9031fa06badc1e1c36658752c68
#
_entry.id   40aac9031fa06badc1e1c36658752c68
#
_cell.length_a   1.000
_cell.length_b   1.000
_cell.length_c   1.000
_cell.angle_alpha   90.00
_cell.angle_beta   90.00
_cell.angle_gamma   90.00
#
_symmetry.space_group_name_H-M   'P 1'
#
loop_
_entity.id
_entity.type
_entity.pdbx_description
1 polymer ?
#
loop_
_entity_poly.entity_id
_entity_poly.type
_entity_poly.pdbx_seq_one_letter_code
_entity_poly.pdbx_strand_id
1 'polypeptide(L)'
;MQKRALTITFLCAALPVMMAVLLSPGLPALQKEFMGEPEIQVLSKLVIMTPALAIAATAGLLGFLIDRWGRFPILLISLLLFGLFGVQGYWAEDIYALIVTRFFFGIGVAGIMTTTSTTLAEHFDGLPLRRMLGFQAGFMGLWGIVFQVFGGFLAETSWRSPFLLYAIAFPLVFIVILDRTMHQGKLPAPVQQSPDRRTSRNILRILLLVLLSTTIMTLFALLPVQGPLFFHDLNFSPKRTAFF
;
A
#
# COMPACT_ATOMS: atom_id res chain seq x y z
N MET A 1 24.14 -5.78 -1.12
CA MET A 1 23.31 -4.69 -1.67
C MET A 1 24.01 -3.34 -1.43
N GLN A 2 24.10 -2.48 -2.44
CA GLN A 2 24.65 -1.13 -2.22
C GLN A 2 23.73 -0.34 -1.30
N LYS A 3 24.30 0.48 -0.40
CA LYS A 3 23.49 1.26 0.57
C LYS A 3 22.38 2.09 -0.11
N ARG A 4 22.65 2.64 -1.30
CA ARG A 4 21.68 3.42 -2.10
C ARG A 4 20.45 2.60 -2.50
N ALA A 5 20.66 1.41 -3.08
CA ALA A 5 19.55 0.53 -3.48
C ALA A 5 18.68 0.12 -2.27
N LEU A 6 19.29 -0.10 -1.12
CA LEU A 6 18.57 -0.40 0.12
C LEU A 6 17.71 0.79 0.55
N THR A 7 18.25 2.00 0.57
CA THR A 7 17.50 3.22 0.92
C THR A 7 16.32 3.43 -0.02
N ILE A 8 16.50 3.29 -1.33
CA ILE A 8 15.43 3.43 -2.32
C ILE A 8 14.34 2.38 -2.09
N THR A 9 14.73 1.13 -1.82
CA THR A 9 13.78 0.05 -1.52
C THR A 9 12.91 0.38 -0.30
N PHE A 10 13.50 0.91 0.77
CA PHE A 10 12.75 1.32 1.97
C PHE A 10 11.85 2.53 1.71
N LEU A 11 12.31 3.53 0.96
CA LEU A 11 11.49 4.68 0.59
C LEU A 11 10.27 4.24 -0.24
N CYS A 12 10.47 3.37 -1.22
CA CYS A 12 9.37 2.81 -2.01
C CYS A 12 8.43 1.97 -1.11
N ALA A 13 8.97 1.18 -0.18
CA ALA A 13 8.18 0.34 0.71
C ALA A 13 7.28 1.13 1.68
N ALA A 14 7.57 2.42 1.94
CA ALA A 14 6.72 3.26 2.76
C ALA A 14 5.43 3.70 2.05
N LEU A 15 5.43 3.81 0.71
CA LEU A 15 4.29 4.34 -0.06
C LEU A 15 2.99 3.53 0.10
N PRO A 16 2.99 2.18 0.07
CA PRO A 16 1.78 1.38 0.23
C PRO A 16 0.95 1.71 1.48
N VAL A 17 1.60 2.15 2.55
CA VAL A 17 0.89 2.48 3.81
C VAL A 17 -0.04 3.68 3.64
N MET A 18 0.29 4.63 2.74
CA MET A 18 -0.57 5.78 2.42
C MET A 18 -1.97 5.36 1.97
N MET A 19 -2.08 4.19 1.33
CA MET A 19 -3.35 3.65 0.84
C MET A 19 -4.42 3.57 1.94
N ALA A 20 -4.04 3.09 3.11
CA ALA A 20 -4.98 2.82 4.20
C ALA A 20 -5.23 4.03 5.10
N VAL A 21 -4.18 4.84 5.35
CA VAL A 21 -4.22 5.84 6.43
C VAL A 21 -4.46 7.27 5.95
N LEU A 22 -4.02 7.60 4.73
CA LEU A 22 -3.99 8.99 4.26
C LEU A 22 -5.39 9.60 4.07
N LEU A 23 -6.33 8.83 3.51
CA LEU A 23 -7.69 9.31 3.20
C LEU A 23 -8.68 9.11 4.35
N SER A 24 -8.32 8.27 5.31
CA SER A 24 -9.18 7.89 6.41
C SER A 24 -9.77 9.09 7.18
N PRO A 25 -9.00 10.14 7.57
CA PRO A 25 -9.56 11.29 8.28
C PRO A 25 -10.54 12.14 7.45
N GLY A 26 -10.43 12.11 6.12
CA GLY A 26 -11.30 12.84 5.19
C GLY A 26 -12.61 12.11 4.83
N LEU A 27 -12.80 10.86 5.30
CA LEU A 27 -13.94 10.04 4.91
C LEU A 27 -15.31 10.67 5.24
N PRO A 28 -15.54 11.27 6.41
CA PRO A 28 -16.81 11.94 6.71
C PRO A 28 -17.11 13.12 5.78
N ALA A 29 -16.08 13.89 5.41
CA ALA A 29 -16.23 15.02 4.49
C ALA A 29 -16.54 14.56 3.06
N LEU A 30 -15.94 13.43 2.61
CA LEU A 30 -16.27 12.79 1.36
C LEU A 30 -17.74 12.31 1.34
N GLN A 31 -18.23 11.69 2.41
CA GLN A 31 -19.63 11.28 2.53
C GLN A 31 -20.59 12.47 2.43
N LYS A 32 -20.21 13.60 3.04
CA LYS A 32 -21.01 14.83 2.98
C LYS A 32 -21.07 15.41 1.57
N GLU A 33 -19.99 15.37 0.82
CA GLU A 33 -19.93 15.88 -0.56
C GLU A 33 -20.88 15.10 -1.49
N PHE A 34 -20.94 13.78 -1.33
CA PHE A 34 -21.72 12.88 -2.18
C PHE A 34 -23.02 12.40 -1.52
N MET A 35 -23.62 13.18 -0.60
CA MET A 35 -24.86 12.80 0.10
C MET A 35 -26.05 12.47 -0.82
N GLY A 36 -26.02 12.94 -2.07
CA GLY A 36 -27.06 12.63 -3.06
C GLY A 36 -27.01 11.22 -3.63
N GLU A 37 -25.90 10.51 -3.42
CA GLU A 37 -25.72 9.16 -3.97
C GLU A 37 -26.38 8.10 -3.09
N PRO A 38 -27.14 7.16 -3.69
CA PRO A 38 -27.65 6.01 -2.96
C PRO A 38 -26.49 5.24 -2.31
N GLU A 39 -26.67 4.82 -1.06
CA GLU A 39 -25.68 3.99 -0.35
C GLU A 39 -24.29 4.63 -0.18
N ILE A 40 -24.20 5.96 -0.08
CA ILE A 40 -22.94 6.69 0.09
C ILE A 40 -22.05 6.13 1.22
N GLN A 41 -22.65 5.59 2.28
CA GLN A 41 -21.93 4.95 3.38
C GLN A 41 -21.14 3.72 2.92
N VAL A 42 -21.66 2.96 1.96
CA VAL A 42 -20.98 1.80 1.37
C VAL A 42 -19.95 2.27 0.35
N LEU A 43 -20.35 3.17 -0.56
CA LEU A 43 -19.48 3.69 -1.62
C LEU A 43 -18.22 4.36 -1.06
N SER A 44 -18.35 5.16 -0.01
CA SER A 44 -17.20 5.82 0.63
C SER A 44 -16.23 4.83 1.25
N LYS A 45 -16.70 3.72 1.84
CA LYS A 45 -15.84 2.65 2.33
C LYS A 45 -15.15 1.90 1.17
N LEU A 46 -15.85 1.71 0.05
CA LEU A 46 -15.27 1.11 -1.15
C LEU A 46 -14.10 1.93 -1.69
N VAL A 47 -14.13 3.26 -1.63
CA VAL A 47 -12.98 4.12 -2.02
C VAL A 47 -11.71 3.72 -1.29
N ILE A 48 -11.81 3.38 0.01
CA ILE A 48 -10.65 2.96 0.82
C ILE A 48 -10.32 1.48 0.61
N MET A 49 -11.33 0.62 0.42
CA MET A 49 -11.15 -0.84 0.36
C MET A 49 -10.80 -1.36 -1.04
N THR A 50 -11.22 -0.70 -2.11
CA THR A 50 -10.98 -1.12 -3.50
C THR A 50 -9.51 -1.38 -3.82
N PRO A 51 -8.53 -0.57 -3.35
CA PRO A 51 -7.12 -0.89 -3.57
C PRO A 51 -6.70 -2.23 -2.98
N ALA A 52 -7.26 -2.63 -1.82
CA ALA A 52 -6.95 -3.92 -1.22
C ALA A 52 -7.50 -5.09 -2.06
N LEU A 53 -8.68 -4.93 -2.67
CA LEU A 53 -9.22 -5.90 -3.62
C LEU A 53 -8.32 -6.03 -4.87
N ALA A 54 -7.84 -4.90 -5.39
CA ALA A 54 -6.91 -4.89 -6.52
C ALA A 54 -5.59 -5.60 -6.19
N ILE A 55 -5.04 -5.37 -4.98
CA ILE A 55 -3.85 -6.09 -4.50
C ILE A 55 -4.11 -7.59 -4.48
N ALA A 56 -5.22 -8.04 -3.88
CA ALA A 56 -5.56 -9.46 -3.80
C ALA A 56 -5.70 -10.11 -5.18
N ALA A 57 -6.30 -9.40 -6.14
CA ALA A 57 -6.50 -9.90 -7.50
C ALA A 57 -5.21 -9.94 -8.33
N THR A 58 -4.26 -9.05 -8.08
CA THR A 58 -3.12 -8.83 -9.01
C THR A 58 -1.77 -9.23 -8.45
N ALA A 59 -1.61 -9.44 -7.13
CA ALA A 59 -0.33 -9.74 -6.50
C ALA A 59 0.36 -10.98 -7.11
N GLY A 60 -0.38 -12.05 -7.40
CA GLY A 60 0.16 -13.25 -8.03
C GLY A 60 0.64 -13.01 -9.46
N LEU A 61 -0.13 -12.25 -10.25
CA LEU A 61 0.24 -11.86 -11.60
C LEU A 61 1.50 -11.00 -11.62
N LEU A 62 1.58 -10.03 -10.70
CA LEU A 62 2.75 -9.15 -10.57
C LEU A 62 4.01 -9.92 -10.16
N GLY A 63 3.88 -10.93 -9.30
CA GLY A 63 4.99 -11.85 -9.00
C GLY A 63 5.50 -12.54 -10.26
N PHE A 64 4.61 -13.12 -11.06
CA PHE A 64 4.96 -13.75 -12.34
C PHE A 64 5.60 -12.75 -13.33
N LEU A 65 5.11 -11.52 -13.40
CA LEU A 65 5.68 -10.50 -14.27
C LEU A 65 7.08 -10.07 -13.80
N ILE A 66 7.32 -9.99 -12.49
CA ILE A 66 8.65 -9.72 -11.92
C ILE A 66 9.64 -10.82 -12.31
N ASP A 67 9.23 -12.10 -12.25
CA ASP A 67 10.06 -13.22 -12.63
C ASP A 67 10.41 -13.21 -14.12
N ARG A 68 9.52 -12.69 -14.98
CA ARG A 68 9.69 -12.66 -16.45
C ARG A 68 10.40 -11.40 -16.95
N TRP A 69 10.08 -10.22 -16.45
CA TRP A 69 10.56 -8.93 -16.94
C TRP A 69 11.57 -8.28 -16.01
N GLY A 70 11.75 -8.85 -14.83
CA GLY A 70 12.58 -8.28 -13.78
C GLY A 70 11.85 -7.24 -12.96
N ARG A 71 12.44 -6.92 -11.80
CA ARG A 71 11.82 -6.04 -10.80
C ARG A 71 11.84 -4.55 -11.20
N PHE A 72 12.86 -4.11 -11.96
CA PHE A 72 13.02 -2.68 -12.28
C PHE A 72 11.84 -2.12 -13.10
N PRO A 73 11.46 -2.70 -14.26
CA PRO A 73 10.33 -2.19 -15.03
C PRO A 73 8.99 -2.27 -14.26
N ILE A 74 8.80 -3.34 -13.47
CA ILE A 74 7.58 -3.51 -12.68
C ILE A 74 7.51 -2.44 -11.58
N LEU A 75 8.61 -2.17 -10.86
CA LEU A 75 8.65 -1.09 -9.87
C LEU A 75 8.33 0.27 -10.49
N LEU A 76 8.93 0.56 -11.65
CA LEU A 76 8.74 1.83 -12.35
C LEU A 76 7.28 2.04 -12.76
N ILE A 77 6.69 1.04 -13.42
CA ILE A 77 5.28 1.07 -13.83
C ILE A 77 4.37 1.20 -12.61
N SER A 78 4.69 0.48 -11.53
CA SER A 78 3.91 0.51 -10.30
C SER A 78 3.95 1.86 -9.59
N LEU A 79 5.12 2.51 -9.55
CA LEU A 79 5.26 3.88 -9.02
C LEU A 79 4.50 4.90 -9.87
N LEU A 80 4.51 4.76 -11.21
CA LEU A 80 3.73 5.61 -12.10
C LEU A 80 2.22 5.41 -11.89
N LEU A 81 1.74 4.17 -11.82
CA LEU A 81 0.34 3.88 -11.52
C LEU A 81 -0.07 4.43 -10.16
N PHE A 82 0.76 4.24 -9.14
CA PHE A 82 0.54 4.78 -7.80
C PHE A 82 0.43 6.30 -7.80
N GLY A 83 1.35 7.01 -8.45
CA GLY A 83 1.36 8.46 -8.53
C GLY A 83 0.17 9.00 -9.35
N LEU A 84 0.00 8.52 -10.58
CA LEU A 84 -1.04 9.01 -11.51
C LEU A 84 -2.45 8.78 -10.94
N PHE A 85 -2.79 7.54 -10.63
CA PHE A 85 -4.12 7.22 -10.10
C PHE A 85 -4.30 7.63 -8.64
N GLY A 86 -3.18 7.80 -7.90
CA GLY A 86 -3.18 8.40 -6.58
C GLY A 86 -3.64 9.84 -6.61
N VAL A 87 -2.99 10.69 -7.39
CA VAL A 87 -3.28 12.12 -7.47
C VAL A 87 -4.60 12.42 -8.18
N GLN A 88 -5.04 11.57 -9.12
CA GLN A 88 -6.28 11.75 -9.87
C GLN A 88 -7.52 11.91 -8.99
N GLY A 89 -7.52 11.31 -7.79
CA GLY A 89 -8.61 11.49 -6.83
C GLY A 89 -8.86 12.93 -6.39
N TYR A 90 -7.89 13.84 -6.56
CA TYR A 90 -8.05 15.27 -6.27
C TYR A 90 -9.08 15.93 -7.20
N TRP A 91 -9.15 15.52 -8.47
CA TRP A 91 -10.07 16.04 -9.49
C TRP A 91 -11.33 15.19 -9.66
N ALA A 92 -11.56 14.22 -8.78
CA ALA A 92 -12.72 13.35 -8.90
C ALA A 92 -14.02 14.12 -8.61
N GLU A 93 -14.93 14.16 -9.58
CA GLU A 93 -16.25 14.76 -9.48
C GLU A 93 -17.35 13.70 -9.24
N ASP A 94 -17.04 12.44 -9.53
CA ASP A 94 -17.92 11.29 -9.39
C ASP A 94 -17.28 10.22 -8.50
N ILE A 95 -18.06 9.65 -7.58
CA ILE A 95 -17.59 8.64 -6.64
C ILE A 95 -17.31 7.31 -7.33
N TYR A 96 -18.02 6.96 -8.39
CA TYR A 96 -17.78 5.72 -9.16
C TYR A 96 -16.46 5.82 -9.93
N ALA A 97 -16.21 6.96 -10.58
CA ALA A 97 -14.93 7.24 -11.22
C ALA A 97 -13.79 7.18 -10.19
N LEU A 98 -14.00 7.71 -8.98
CA LEU A 98 -13.03 7.63 -7.89
C LEU A 98 -12.74 6.18 -7.51
N ILE A 99 -13.75 5.31 -7.36
CA ILE A 99 -13.57 3.89 -7.05
C ILE A 99 -12.74 3.18 -8.15
N VAL A 100 -13.04 3.46 -9.42
CA VAL A 100 -12.27 2.89 -10.54
C VAL A 100 -10.79 3.32 -10.48
N THR A 101 -10.51 4.59 -10.22
CA THR A 101 -9.12 5.06 -10.06
C THR A 101 -8.42 4.39 -8.88
N ARG A 102 -9.14 4.10 -7.78
CA ARG A 102 -8.61 3.35 -6.62
C ARG A 102 -8.23 1.92 -6.98
N PHE A 103 -8.93 1.29 -7.91
CA PHE A 103 -8.55 -0.04 -8.39
C PHE A 103 -7.18 -0.02 -9.09
N PHE A 104 -6.97 0.87 -10.05
CA PHE A 104 -5.68 1.02 -10.74
C PHE A 104 -4.56 1.47 -9.80
N PHE A 105 -4.86 2.36 -8.86
CA PHE A 105 -3.96 2.72 -7.78
C PHE A 105 -3.51 1.49 -6.97
N GLY A 106 -4.44 0.60 -6.64
CA GLY A 106 -4.17 -0.64 -5.92
C GLY A 106 -3.24 -1.61 -6.68
N ILE A 107 -3.32 -1.66 -8.02
CA ILE A 107 -2.35 -2.41 -8.85
C ILE A 107 -0.94 -1.83 -8.65
N GLY A 108 -0.81 -0.50 -8.65
CA GLY A 108 0.47 0.17 -8.36
C GLY A 108 1.00 -0.20 -6.97
N VAL A 109 0.13 -0.16 -5.95
CA VAL A 109 0.47 -0.57 -4.57
C VAL A 109 0.98 -2.01 -4.53
N ALA A 110 0.26 -2.95 -5.18
CA ALA A 110 0.63 -4.36 -5.22
C ALA A 110 2.03 -4.57 -5.83
N GLY A 111 2.32 -3.88 -6.94
CA GLY A 111 3.62 -3.99 -7.59
C GLY A 111 4.76 -3.41 -6.76
N ILE A 112 4.55 -2.27 -6.06
CA ILE A 112 5.55 -1.72 -5.14
C ILE A 112 5.82 -2.70 -3.99
N MET A 113 4.77 -3.24 -3.37
CA MET A 113 4.91 -4.20 -2.26
C MET A 113 5.68 -5.46 -2.69
N THR A 114 5.27 -6.06 -3.81
CA THR A 114 5.89 -7.28 -4.32
C THR A 114 7.35 -7.04 -4.69
N THR A 115 7.65 -5.95 -5.43
CA THR A 115 9.01 -5.65 -5.89
C THR A 115 9.95 -5.33 -4.73
N THR A 116 9.51 -4.56 -3.73
CA THR A 116 10.36 -4.19 -2.59
C THR A 116 10.69 -5.41 -1.73
N SER A 117 9.71 -6.28 -1.46
CA SER A 117 9.94 -7.52 -0.70
C SER A 117 10.82 -8.51 -1.46
N THR A 118 10.62 -8.68 -2.77
CA THR A 118 11.46 -9.52 -3.63
C THR A 118 12.90 -8.99 -3.68
N THR A 119 13.08 -7.67 -3.75
CA THR A 119 14.41 -7.04 -3.73
C THR A 119 15.19 -7.38 -2.47
N LEU A 120 14.54 -7.40 -1.31
CA LEU A 120 15.18 -7.83 -0.06
C LEU A 120 15.51 -9.33 -0.07
N ALA A 121 14.58 -10.17 -0.54
CA ALA A 121 14.75 -11.61 -0.60
C ALA A 121 15.88 -12.05 -1.55
N GLU A 122 16.18 -11.29 -2.60
CA GLU A 122 17.30 -11.58 -3.51
C GLU A 122 18.69 -11.25 -2.92
N HIS A 123 18.75 -10.35 -1.95
CA HIS A 123 20.02 -9.86 -1.41
C HIS A 123 20.35 -10.37 -0.02
N PHE A 124 19.37 -10.92 0.67
CA PHE A 124 19.50 -11.42 2.02
C PHE A 124 18.82 -12.78 2.15
N ASP A 125 19.46 -13.69 2.88
CA ASP A 125 18.95 -15.02 3.17
C ASP A 125 18.83 -15.27 4.67
N GLY A 126 18.02 -16.23 5.06
CA GLY A 126 17.93 -16.71 6.44
C GLY A 126 17.60 -15.62 7.47
N LEU A 127 18.41 -15.51 8.51
CA LEU A 127 18.20 -14.56 9.61
C LEU A 127 18.38 -13.09 9.21
N PRO A 128 19.36 -12.70 8.38
CA PRO A 128 19.47 -11.35 7.84
C PRO A 128 18.22 -10.90 7.06
N LEU A 129 17.63 -11.76 6.22
CA LEU A 129 16.40 -11.45 5.50
C LEU A 129 15.25 -11.16 6.47
N ARG A 130 15.05 -12.02 7.47
CA ARG A 130 14.00 -11.82 8.47
C ARG A 130 14.15 -10.49 9.22
N ARG A 131 15.39 -10.10 9.56
CA ARG A 131 15.67 -8.80 10.18
C ARG A 131 15.36 -7.62 9.26
N MET A 132 15.70 -7.73 7.96
CA MET A 132 15.41 -6.68 6.99
C MET A 132 13.90 -6.52 6.73
N LEU A 133 13.15 -7.62 6.63
CA LEU A 133 11.70 -7.58 6.50
C LEU A 133 11.03 -7.01 7.77
N GLY A 134 11.54 -7.36 8.96
CA GLY A 134 11.07 -6.77 10.22
C GLY A 134 11.36 -5.26 10.29
N PHE A 135 12.55 -4.83 9.87
CA PHE A 135 12.89 -3.41 9.78
C PHE A 135 12.02 -2.68 8.75
N GLN A 136 11.74 -3.29 7.60
CA GLN A 136 10.81 -2.76 6.60
C GLN A 136 9.41 -2.55 7.20
N ALA A 137 8.88 -3.54 7.91
CA ALA A 137 7.58 -3.42 8.56
C ALA A 137 7.55 -2.29 9.61
N GLY A 138 8.58 -2.18 10.44
CA GLY A 138 8.72 -1.09 11.41
C GLY A 138 8.81 0.29 10.74
N PHE A 139 9.57 0.41 9.66
CA PHE A 139 9.70 1.62 8.86
C PHE A 139 8.35 2.02 8.23
N MET A 140 7.61 1.06 7.66
CA MET A 140 6.26 1.28 7.14
C MET A 140 5.31 1.77 8.24
N GLY A 141 5.35 1.15 9.44
CA GLY A 141 4.53 1.57 10.58
C GLY A 141 4.80 3.01 10.99
N LEU A 142 6.08 3.41 11.09
CA LEU A 142 6.47 4.78 11.41
C LEU A 142 5.92 5.79 10.38
N TRP A 143 6.11 5.51 9.09
CA TRP A 143 5.59 6.35 8.01
C TRP A 143 4.06 6.35 7.96
N GLY A 144 3.42 5.25 8.39
CA GLY A 144 1.96 5.20 8.54
C GLY A 144 1.44 6.27 9.48
N ILE A 145 2.07 6.44 10.66
CA ILE A 145 1.74 7.50 11.62
C ILE A 145 1.94 8.89 10.98
N VAL A 146 3.08 9.09 10.33
CA VAL A 146 3.39 10.37 9.66
C VAL A 146 2.32 10.70 8.61
N PHE A 147 2.01 9.77 7.72
CA PHE A 147 1.01 9.99 6.66
C PHE A 147 -0.40 10.16 7.20
N GLN A 148 -0.76 9.49 8.29
CA GLN A 148 -2.06 9.67 8.94
C GLN A 148 -2.22 11.08 9.50
N VAL A 149 -1.20 11.58 10.19
CA VAL A 149 -1.19 12.95 10.72
C VAL A 149 -1.27 13.98 9.58
N PHE A 150 -0.44 13.84 8.54
CA PHE A 150 -0.51 14.72 7.37
C PHE A 150 -1.87 14.63 6.65
N GLY A 151 -2.43 13.42 6.52
CA GLY A 151 -3.76 13.21 5.99
C GLY A 151 -4.83 13.97 6.75
N GLY A 152 -4.78 13.94 8.09
CA GLY A 152 -5.69 14.70 8.96
C GLY A 152 -5.56 16.21 8.78
N PHE A 153 -4.34 16.75 8.72
CA PHE A 153 -4.11 18.16 8.49
C PHE A 153 -4.64 18.63 7.12
N LEU A 154 -4.38 17.86 6.08
CA LEU A 154 -4.84 18.19 4.73
C LEU A 154 -6.35 18.06 4.58
N ALA A 155 -6.96 17.08 5.24
CA ALA A 155 -8.40 16.86 5.22
C ALA A 155 -9.21 17.99 5.89
N GLU A 156 -8.60 18.81 6.77
CA GLU A 156 -9.22 20.03 7.32
C GLU A 156 -9.51 21.07 6.24
N THR A 157 -8.65 21.15 5.22
CA THR A 157 -8.82 22.10 4.11
C THR A 157 -9.82 21.57 3.09
N SER A 158 -9.66 20.32 2.69
CA SER A 158 -10.55 19.61 1.77
C SER A 158 -10.27 18.11 1.85
N TRP A 159 -11.31 17.27 1.76
CA TRP A 159 -11.15 15.82 1.66
C TRP A 159 -10.35 15.39 0.42
N ARG A 160 -10.23 16.28 -0.58
CA ARG A 160 -9.43 16.08 -1.80
C ARG A 160 -7.94 16.32 -1.58
N SER A 161 -7.57 17.22 -0.67
CA SER A 161 -6.17 17.63 -0.48
C SER A 161 -5.19 16.49 -0.17
N PRO A 162 -5.55 15.46 0.62
CA PRO A 162 -4.67 14.32 0.87
C PRO A 162 -4.21 13.58 -0.40
N PHE A 163 -5.01 13.58 -1.48
CA PHE A 163 -4.65 12.93 -2.74
C PHE A 163 -3.37 13.50 -3.37
N LEU A 164 -3.08 14.77 -3.15
CA LEU A 164 -1.87 15.43 -3.67
C LEU A 164 -0.58 14.80 -3.10
N LEU A 165 -0.63 14.22 -1.90
CA LEU A 165 0.55 13.57 -1.31
C LEU A 165 1.02 12.34 -2.11
N TYR A 166 0.15 11.71 -2.88
CA TYR A 166 0.57 10.60 -3.75
C TYR A 166 1.55 11.05 -4.85
N ALA A 167 1.64 12.37 -5.12
CA ALA A 167 2.64 12.93 -6.04
C ALA A 167 4.09 12.67 -5.60
N ILE A 168 4.32 12.31 -4.33
CA ILE A 168 5.65 11.90 -3.83
C ILE A 168 6.22 10.69 -4.60
N ALA A 169 5.38 9.94 -5.31
CA ALA A 169 5.85 8.86 -6.17
C ALA A 169 6.67 9.36 -7.37
N PHE A 170 6.40 10.55 -7.92
CA PHE A 170 7.10 11.05 -9.11
C PHE A 170 8.58 11.33 -8.87
N PRO A 171 9.00 12.02 -7.81
CA PRO A 171 10.41 12.12 -7.46
C PRO A 171 11.07 10.75 -7.27
N LEU A 172 10.37 9.76 -6.69
CA LEU A 172 10.91 8.41 -6.53
C LEU A 172 11.07 7.69 -7.87
N VAL A 173 10.13 7.86 -8.83
CA VAL A 173 10.31 7.38 -10.21
C VAL A 173 11.63 7.89 -10.79
N PHE A 174 11.89 9.19 -10.65
CA PHE A 174 13.11 9.80 -11.15
C PHE A 174 14.36 9.25 -10.46
N ILE A 175 14.34 9.10 -9.14
CA ILE A 175 15.42 8.50 -8.36
C ILE A 175 15.70 7.06 -8.80
N VAL A 176 14.64 6.26 -9.00
CA VAL A 176 14.73 4.86 -9.43
C VAL A 176 15.33 4.76 -10.85
N ILE A 177 14.96 5.67 -11.77
CA ILE A 177 15.52 5.71 -13.13
C ILE A 177 17.02 6.05 -13.10
N LEU A 178 17.43 7.00 -12.26
CA LEU A 178 18.83 7.42 -12.16
C LEU A 178 19.72 6.38 -11.46
N ASP A 179 19.15 5.50 -10.64
CA ASP A 179 19.92 4.50 -9.92
C ASP A 179 20.19 3.25 -10.77
N ARG A 180 21.39 3.22 -11.37
CA ARG A 180 21.85 2.07 -12.15
C ARG A 180 21.94 0.76 -11.34
N THR A 181 21.98 0.82 -10.02
CA THR A 181 22.08 -0.39 -9.17
C THR A 181 20.78 -1.19 -9.17
N MET A 182 19.66 -0.54 -9.40
CA MET A 182 18.35 -1.19 -9.55
C MET A 182 18.20 -1.94 -10.89
N HIS A 183 18.96 -1.54 -11.93
CA HIS A 183 18.93 -2.19 -13.25
C HIS A 183 19.72 -3.52 -13.30
N GLN A 184 20.68 -3.71 -12.38
CA GLN A 184 21.59 -4.85 -12.40
C GLN A 184 21.09 -6.07 -11.64
N GLY A 185 19.83 -6.08 -11.22
CA GLY A 185 19.21 -7.24 -10.57
C GLY A 185 19.27 -8.45 -11.49
N LYS A 186 20.00 -9.50 -11.08
CA LYS A 186 19.89 -10.81 -11.72
C LYS A 186 18.43 -11.25 -11.64
N LEU A 187 17.92 -11.80 -12.75
CA LEU A 187 16.67 -12.56 -12.69
C LEU A 187 16.79 -13.57 -11.54
N PRO A 188 15.80 -13.68 -10.66
CA PRO A 188 15.86 -14.65 -9.57
C PRO A 188 16.23 -16.01 -10.15
N ALA A 189 17.26 -16.63 -9.61
CA ALA A 189 17.47 -18.04 -9.91
C ALA A 189 16.19 -18.77 -9.49
N PRO A 190 15.66 -19.69 -10.32
CA PRO A 190 14.46 -20.44 -9.94
C PRO A 190 14.73 -21.01 -8.55
N VAL A 191 13.88 -20.62 -7.58
CA VAL A 191 13.96 -21.17 -6.23
C VAL A 191 13.82 -22.66 -6.39
N GLN A 192 14.92 -23.37 -6.28
CA GLN A 192 14.90 -24.84 -6.17
C GLN A 192 14.18 -25.14 -4.86
N GLN A 193 12.85 -25.25 -4.96
CA GLN A 193 12.06 -25.85 -3.90
C GLN A 193 12.53 -27.29 -3.80
N SER A 194 13.44 -27.56 -2.87
CA SER A 194 13.66 -28.95 -2.44
C SER A 194 12.29 -29.43 -1.96
N PRO A 195 11.75 -30.53 -2.53
CA PRO A 195 10.49 -31.07 -2.09
C PRO A 195 10.69 -31.67 -0.69
N ASP A 196 10.58 -30.83 0.32
CA ASP A 196 10.58 -31.31 1.71
C ASP A 196 9.26 -32.06 1.93
N ARG A 197 9.34 -33.40 1.95
CA ARG A 197 8.22 -34.35 2.18
C ARG A 197 7.50 -34.14 3.52
N ARG A 198 7.81 -33.09 4.28
CA ARG A 198 7.12 -32.71 5.53
C ARG A 198 5.88 -31.84 5.37
N THR A 199 5.48 -31.51 4.15
CA THR A 199 4.39 -30.56 3.85
C THR A 199 3.03 -31.00 4.43
N SER A 200 2.72 -32.31 4.42
CA SER A 200 1.41 -32.81 4.88
C SER A 200 1.15 -32.59 6.38
N ARG A 201 2.20 -32.60 7.21
CA ARG A 201 2.05 -32.49 8.69
C ARG A 201 1.89 -31.06 9.18
N ASN A 202 2.11 -30.08 8.31
CA ASN A 202 2.12 -28.65 8.66
C ASN A 202 0.91 -27.88 8.13
N ILE A 203 0.02 -28.50 7.34
CA ILE A 203 -1.13 -27.81 6.72
C ILE A 203 -2.00 -27.14 7.80
N LEU A 204 -2.32 -27.82 8.88
CA LEU A 204 -3.10 -27.24 9.97
C LEU A 204 -2.40 -26.02 10.61
N ARG A 205 -1.07 -26.09 10.80
CA ARG A 205 -0.30 -24.94 11.33
C ARG A 205 -0.29 -23.78 10.35
N ILE A 206 -0.15 -24.06 9.06
CA ILE A 206 -0.22 -23.04 8.00
C ILE A 206 -1.60 -22.39 8.00
N LEU A 207 -2.68 -23.19 8.02
CA LEU A 207 -4.05 -22.69 8.08
C LEU A 207 -4.31 -21.84 9.33
N LEU A 208 -3.83 -22.29 10.50
CA LEU A 208 -3.95 -21.50 11.74
C LEU A 208 -3.18 -20.18 11.67
N LEU A 209 -1.97 -20.18 11.10
CA LEU A 209 -1.18 -18.94 10.92
C LEU A 209 -1.85 -18.00 9.91
N VAL A 210 -2.40 -18.51 8.83
CA VAL A 210 -3.16 -17.72 7.85
C VAL A 210 -4.41 -17.14 8.50
N LEU A 211 -5.17 -17.95 9.24
CA LEU A 211 -6.35 -17.48 9.97
C LEU A 211 -6.00 -16.39 10.98
N LEU A 212 -4.97 -16.61 11.80
CA LEU A 212 -4.51 -15.65 12.79
C LEU A 212 -4.05 -14.34 12.14
N SER A 213 -3.22 -14.41 11.08
CA SER A 213 -2.74 -13.23 10.38
C SER A 213 -3.88 -12.47 9.70
N THR A 214 -4.85 -13.17 9.10
CA THR A 214 -6.04 -12.56 8.51
C THR A 214 -6.88 -11.85 9.56
N THR A 215 -7.10 -12.48 10.72
CA THR A 215 -7.85 -11.87 11.83
C THR A 215 -7.16 -10.60 12.34
N ILE A 216 -5.84 -10.64 12.57
CA ILE A 216 -5.07 -9.47 13.01
C ILE A 216 -5.13 -8.35 11.97
N MET A 217 -4.97 -8.68 10.69
CA MET A 217 -5.04 -7.69 9.59
C MET A 217 -6.43 -7.09 9.45
N THR A 218 -7.49 -7.88 9.64
CA THR A 218 -8.87 -7.39 9.63
C THR A 218 -9.11 -6.41 10.78
N LEU A 219 -8.69 -6.75 12.00
CA LEU A 219 -8.80 -5.86 13.17
C LEU A 219 -8.01 -4.57 12.95
N PHE A 220 -6.80 -4.67 12.41
CA PHE A 220 -5.98 -3.51 12.09
C PHE A 220 -6.64 -2.62 11.03
N ALA A 221 -7.27 -3.19 10.00
CA ALA A 221 -7.95 -2.45 8.94
C ALA A 221 -9.25 -1.77 9.42
N LEU A 222 -9.89 -2.27 10.47
CA LEU A 222 -11.11 -1.64 11.02
C LEU A 222 -10.83 -0.25 11.60
N LEU A 223 -9.68 -0.04 12.23
CA LEU A 223 -9.33 1.25 12.85
C LEU A 223 -9.35 2.41 11.84
N PRO A 224 -8.60 2.39 10.71
CA PRO A 224 -8.59 3.50 9.77
C PRO A 224 -9.90 3.67 9.00
N VAL A 225 -10.74 2.62 8.89
CA VAL A 225 -12.01 2.69 8.15
C VAL A 225 -13.16 3.17 9.02
N GLN A 226 -13.27 2.67 10.24
CA GLN A 226 -14.39 2.98 11.13
C GLN A 226 -14.08 4.11 12.13
N GLY A 227 -12.80 4.23 12.53
CA GLY A 227 -12.38 5.22 13.53
C GLY A 227 -12.80 6.65 13.19
N PRO A 228 -12.48 7.18 11.99
CA PRO A 228 -12.82 8.55 11.63
C PRO A 228 -14.33 8.83 11.62
N LEU A 229 -15.13 7.85 11.20
CA LEU A 229 -16.60 7.96 11.22
C LEU A 229 -17.12 8.04 12.66
N PHE A 230 -16.65 7.16 13.54
CA PHE A 230 -17.02 7.17 14.94
C PHE A 230 -16.63 8.46 15.66
N PHE A 231 -15.41 8.96 15.46
CA PHE A 231 -14.95 10.20 16.06
C PHE A 231 -15.62 11.45 15.48
N HIS A 232 -16.03 11.40 14.19
CA HIS A 232 -16.83 12.45 13.59
C HIS A 232 -18.19 12.59 14.28
N ASP A 233 -18.85 11.47 14.58
CA ASP A 233 -20.14 11.46 15.29
C ASP A 233 -20.01 12.04 16.72
N LEU A 234 -18.80 12.01 17.29
CA LEU A 234 -18.45 12.65 18.55
C LEU A 234 -17.97 14.12 18.39
N ASN A 235 -18.17 14.74 17.21
CA ASN A 235 -17.76 16.11 16.87
C ASN A 235 -16.25 16.40 16.93
N PHE A 236 -15.41 15.38 16.67
CA PHE A 236 -13.97 15.60 16.51
C PHE A 236 -13.62 16.09 15.10
N SER A 237 -12.70 17.07 14.99
CA SER A 237 -12.20 17.50 13.68
C SER A 237 -11.31 16.44 13.00
N PRO A 238 -11.18 16.43 11.66
CA PRO A 238 -10.33 15.49 10.93
C PRO A 238 -8.89 15.42 11.44
N LYS A 239 -8.34 16.56 11.87
CA LYS A 239 -7.02 16.64 12.47
C LYS A 239 -6.92 15.86 13.78
N ARG A 240 -7.93 16.00 14.65
CA ARG A 240 -7.96 15.28 15.93
C ARG A 240 -8.16 13.78 15.72
N THR A 241 -8.99 13.37 14.76
CA THR A 241 -9.19 11.95 14.44
C THR A 241 -7.95 11.26 13.89
N ALA A 242 -6.99 12.01 13.33
CA ALA A 242 -5.73 11.46 12.84
C ALA A 242 -4.74 11.07 13.95
N PHE A 243 -4.98 11.50 15.19
CA PHE A 243 -4.12 11.14 16.33
C PHE A 243 -4.58 9.87 17.09
N PHE A 244 -5.75 9.34 16.77
CA PHE A 244 -6.30 8.09 17.29
C PHE A 244 -6.24 6.99 16.26
#